data_ea784b77ba35d6090040c992d690c176
#
_entry.id   ea784b77ba35d6090040c992d690c176
#
_cell.length_a   1.000
_cell.length_b   1.000
_cell.length_c   1.000
_cell.angle_alpha   90.00
_cell.angle_beta   90.00
_cell.angle_gamma   90.00
#
_symmetry.space_group_name_H-M   'P 1'
#
loop_
_entity.id
_entity.type
_entity.pdbx_description
1 polymer ?
#
loop_
_entity_poly.entity_id
_entity_poly.type
_entity_poly.pdbx_seq_one_letter_code
_entity_poly.pdbx_strand_id
1 'polypeptide(L)'
;MRRKDRLITNAETFSILEKGEYGVLSTISSDNEPYGVALNYCLINGSIYFHCALEGRKINNLNNNPKVSFCVVGNTEVLPDKFGTKYESCIVQGKASESFGKEKQLVLEGLINKYSKDFFPDGLEYIKKLKDKTRVFKILIESISGKARR
;
A
#
# COMPACT_ATOMS: atom_id res chain seq x y z
N MET A 1 -8.32 -19.49 1.73
CA MET A 1 -6.89 -19.61 2.10
C MET A 1 -6.60 -21.04 2.59
N ARG A 2 -5.54 -21.69 2.09
CA ARG A 2 -5.21 -23.09 2.42
C ARG A 2 -4.73 -23.28 3.87
N ARG A 3 -3.80 -22.43 4.36
CA ARG A 3 -3.23 -22.52 5.71
C ARG A 3 -4.06 -21.72 6.71
N LYS A 4 -5.20 -22.31 7.10
CA LYS A 4 -6.12 -21.72 8.08
C LYS A 4 -5.50 -21.58 9.47
N ASP A 5 -4.55 -22.45 9.80
CA ASP A 5 -3.77 -22.43 11.05
C ASP A 5 -2.87 -21.21 11.22
N ARG A 6 -2.66 -20.45 10.16
CA ARG A 6 -1.87 -19.20 10.16
C ARG A 6 -2.70 -17.93 10.01
N LEU A 7 -4.01 -18.06 9.90
CA LEU A 7 -4.89 -16.91 9.86
C LEU A 7 -4.80 -16.11 11.16
N ILE A 8 -4.74 -14.81 11.01
CA ILE A 8 -4.80 -13.86 12.13
C ILE A 8 -6.10 -13.05 12.02
N THR A 9 -6.44 -12.38 13.10
CA THR A 9 -7.66 -11.55 13.16
C THR A 9 -7.59 -10.36 12.20
N ASN A 10 -8.74 -9.78 11.90
CA ASN A 10 -8.78 -8.55 11.10
C ASN A 10 -8.03 -7.40 11.79
N ALA A 11 -8.15 -7.26 13.11
CA ALA A 11 -7.43 -6.24 13.87
C ALA A 11 -5.91 -6.38 13.73
N GLU A 12 -5.38 -7.60 13.87
CA GLU A 12 -3.95 -7.88 13.66
C GLU A 12 -3.53 -7.61 12.21
N THR A 13 -4.38 -7.97 11.24
CA THR A 13 -4.13 -7.74 9.82
C THR A 13 -4.04 -6.24 9.50
N PHE A 14 -4.96 -5.44 10.03
CA PHE A 14 -4.92 -3.98 9.89
C PHE A 14 -3.69 -3.36 10.59
N SER A 15 -3.28 -3.92 11.73
CA SER A 15 -2.05 -3.48 12.41
C SER A 15 -0.80 -3.70 11.55
N ILE A 16 -0.71 -4.82 10.83
CA ILE A 16 0.39 -5.07 9.88
C ILE A 16 0.34 -4.04 8.75
N LEU A 17 -0.85 -3.81 8.19
CA LEU A 17 -1.05 -2.85 7.12
C LEU A 17 -0.69 -1.41 7.56
N GLU A 18 -1.04 -1.02 8.77
CA GLU A 18 -0.74 0.32 9.30
C GLU A 18 0.75 0.54 9.56
N LYS A 19 1.42 -0.47 10.12
CA LYS A 19 2.84 -0.39 10.53
C LYS A 19 3.83 -0.62 9.39
N GLY A 20 3.39 -1.24 8.29
CA GLY A 20 4.26 -1.57 7.16
C GLY A 20 4.92 -0.34 6.55
N GLU A 21 6.21 -0.41 6.27
CA GLU A 21 6.97 0.69 5.68
C GLU A 21 6.68 0.86 4.20
N TYR A 22 6.49 -0.23 3.49
CA TYR A 22 6.12 -0.25 2.07
C TYR A 22 5.21 -1.44 1.79
N GLY A 23 4.56 -1.40 0.65
CA GLY A 23 3.78 -2.51 0.15
C GLY A 23 4.05 -2.76 -1.33
N VAL A 24 3.62 -3.90 -1.82
CA VAL A 24 3.67 -4.24 -3.24
C VAL A 24 2.28 -4.09 -3.83
N LEU A 25 2.14 -3.13 -4.74
CA LEU A 25 0.95 -2.94 -5.55
C LEU A 25 1.02 -3.83 -6.78
N SER A 26 0.03 -4.68 -6.96
CA SER A 26 -0.13 -5.53 -8.14
C SER A 26 -1.27 -5.03 -9.01
N THR A 27 -0.98 -4.80 -10.27
CA THR A 27 -1.91 -4.31 -11.30
C THR A 27 -1.89 -5.22 -12.52
N ILE A 28 -2.84 -5.04 -13.43
CA ILE A 28 -2.96 -5.85 -14.65
C ILE A 28 -2.87 -4.94 -15.87
N SER A 29 -2.01 -5.27 -16.82
CA SER A 29 -1.87 -4.57 -18.10
C SER A 29 -3.05 -4.85 -19.04
N SER A 30 -3.14 -4.10 -20.14
CA SER A 30 -4.12 -4.33 -21.20
C SER A 30 -3.96 -5.72 -21.85
N ASP A 31 -2.76 -6.29 -21.81
CA ASP A 31 -2.45 -7.65 -22.29
C ASP A 31 -2.66 -8.72 -21.23
N ASN A 32 -3.33 -8.39 -20.13
CA ASN A 32 -3.54 -9.28 -18.97
C ASN A 32 -2.26 -9.75 -18.28
N GLU A 33 -1.17 -9.02 -18.41
CA GLU A 33 0.06 -9.31 -17.69
C GLU A 33 0.04 -8.72 -16.29
N PRO A 34 0.34 -9.50 -15.24
CA PRO A 34 0.47 -8.98 -13.89
C PRO A 34 1.74 -8.13 -13.78
N TYR A 35 1.63 -7.05 -13.01
CA TYR A 35 2.74 -6.14 -12.71
C TYR A 35 2.71 -5.75 -11.23
N GLY A 36 3.79 -6.09 -10.52
CA GLY A 36 3.98 -5.76 -9.11
C GLY A 36 5.06 -4.70 -8.92
N VAL A 37 4.78 -3.67 -8.12
CA VAL A 37 5.72 -2.60 -7.81
C VAL A 37 5.68 -2.25 -6.33
N ALA A 38 6.86 -2.15 -5.69
CA ALA A 38 6.96 -1.68 -4.32
C ALA A 38 6.76 -0.16 -4.27
N LEU A 39 6.01 0.30 -3.27
CA LEU A 39 5.75 1.73 -3.06
C LEU A 39 5.41 2.04 -1.60
N ASN A 40 5.64 3.30 -1.24
CA ASN A 40 5.21 3.85 0.04
C ASN A 40 3.71 4.15 0.00
N TYR A 41 3.07 4.07 1.14
CA TYR A 41 1.63 4.27 1.28
C TYR A 41 1.25 4.78 2.66
N CYS A 42 0.03 5.27 2.80
CA CYS A 42 -0.57 5.54 4.11
C CYS A 42 -2.01 5.05 4.15
N LEU A 43 -2.54 4.93 5.37
CA LEU A 43 -3.95 4.63 5.62
C LEU A 43 -4.66 5.89 6.09
N ILE A 44 -5.81 6.17 5.49
CA ILE A 44 -6.73 7.22 5.94
C ILE A 44 -8.15 6.68 5.85
N ASN A 45 -8.88 6.72 6.95
CA ASN A 45 -10.27 6.25 7.00
C ASN A 45 -10.48 4.84 6.42
N GLY A 46 -9.55 3.92 6.69
CA GLY A 46 -9.67 2.53 6.27
C GLY A 46 -9.36 2.27 4.79
N SER A 47 -8.89 3.25 4.05
CA SER A 47 -8.40 3.10 2.67
C SER A 47 -6.90 3.26 2.58
N ILE A 48 -6.29 2.59 1.60
CA ILE A 48 -4.86 2.72 1.30
C ILE A 48 -4.69 3.83 0.27
N TYR A 49 -3.69 4.66 0.47
CA TYR A 49 -3.35 5.74 -0.46
C TYR A 49 -1.87 5.70 -0.79
N PHE A 50 -1.56 5.98 -2.05
CA PHE A 50 -0.19 6.12 -2.53
C PHE A 50 -0.07 7.27 -3.54
N HIS A 51 1.14 7.74 -3.76
CA HIS A 51 1.44 8.75 -4.76
C HIS A 51 2.35 8.18 -5.85
N CYS A 52 2.31 8.79 -7.01
CA CYS A 52 3.17 8.45 -8.13
C CYS A 52 3.38 9.65 -9.07
N ALA A 53 4.24 9.49 -10.07
CA ALA A 53 4.44 10.46 -11.13
C ALA A 53 3.17 10.64 -12.00
N LEU A 54 3.21 11.60 -12.93
CA LEU A 54 2.06 11.90 -13.80
C LEU A 54 1.77 10.81 -14.82
N GLU A 55 2.77 10.02 -15.19
CA GLU A 55 2.68 8.96 -16.18
C GLU A 55 3.53 7.75 -15.78
N GLY A 56 3.28 6.61 -16.39
CA GLY A 56 4.02 5.36 -16.16
C GLY A 56 3.15 4.13 -16.29
N ARG A 57 3.79 2.95 -16.28
CA ARG A 57 3.13 1.65 -16.43
C ARG A 57 2.00 1.42 -15.42
N LYS A 58 2.23 1.78 -14.17
CA LYS A 58 1.25 1.69 -13.09
C LYS A 58 -0.05 2.43 -13.44
N ILE A 59 0.07 3.67 -13.91
CA ILE A 59 -1.07 4.50 -14.30
C ILE A 59 -1.81 3.91 -15.50
N ASN A 60 -1.07 3.48 -16.52
CA ASN A 60 -1.64 2.84 -17.70
C ASN A 60 -2.45 1.59 -17.31
N ASN A 61 -1.90 0.78 -16.42
CA ASN A 61 -2.57 -0.41 -15.92
C ASN A 61 -3.85 -0.06 -15.15
N LEU A 62 -3.81 0.93 -14.26
CA LEU A 62 -4.97 1.39 -13.49
C LEU A 62 -6.07 1.99 -14.37
N ASN A 63 -5.71 2.70 -15.43
CA ASN A 63 -6.67 3.21 -16.41
C ASN A 63 -7.37 2.08 -17.18
N ASN A 64 -6.66 0.98 -17.43
CA ASN A 64 -7.20 -0.18 -18.12
C ASN A 64 -8.06 -1.06 -17.19
N ASN A 65 -7.61 -1.28 -15.96
CA ASN A 65 -8.29 -2.11 -14.98
C ASN A 65 -8.05 -1.59 -13.55
N PRO A 66 -9.09 -1.11 -12.85
CA PRO A 66 -8.96 -0.56 -11.52
C PRO A 66 -8.76 -1.62 -10.42
N LYS A 67 -8.94 -2.91 -10.73
CA LYS A 67 -8.76 -3.99 -9.76
C LYS A 67 -7.28 -4.16 -9.41
N VAL A 68 -7.00 -4.19 -8.12
CA VAL A 68 -5.63 -4.29 -7.62
C VAL A 68 -5.54 -5.29 -6.48
N SER A 69 -4.33 -5.79 -6.26
CA SER A 69 -3.92 -6.44 -5.02
C SER A 69 -2.81 -5.64 -4.37
N PHE A 70 -2.82 -5.56 -3.05
CA PHE A 70 -1.79 -4.87 -2.29
C PHE A 70 -1.28 -5.79 -1.18
N CYS A 71 0.02 -6.05 -1.16
CA CYS A 71 0.65 -6.95 -0.20
C CYS A 71 1.64 -6.19 0.68
N VAL A 72 1.51 -6.38 2.00
CA VAL A 72 2.47 -5.88 2.98
C VAL A 72 3.06 -7.06 3.73
N VAL A 73 4.37 -7.09 3.87
CA VAL A 73 5.10 -8.05 4.70
C VAL A 73 5.59 -7.29 5.92
N GLY A 74 5.23 -7.78 7.10
CA GLY A 74 5.68 -7.24 8.38
C GLY A 74 7.00 -7.88 8.83
N ASN A 75 7.10 -8.18 10.11
CA ASN A 75 8.31 -8.77 10.67
C ASN A 75 8.60 -10.16 10.10
N THR A 76 9.87 -10.41 9.81
CA THR A 76 10.37 -11.70 9.32
C THR A 76 11.60 -12.14 10.10
N GLU A 77 11.72 -13.45 10.36
CA GLU A 77 12.90 -14.08 10.98
C GLU A 77 13.13 -15.43 10.30
N VAL A 78 14.25 -15.57 9.63
CA VAL A 78 14.64 -16.84 9.04
C VAL A 78 15.12 -17.78 10.15
N LEU A 79 14.64 -19.03 10.12
CA LEU A 79 15.01 -20.09 11.05
C LEU A 79 15.74 -21.19 10.27
N PRO A 80 17.07 -21.07 10.06
CA PRO A 80 17.82 -21.97 9.19
C PRO A 80 17.80 -23.42 9.67
N ASP A 81 17.90 -23.62 10.98
CA ASP A 81 17.89 -24.93 11.65
C ASP A 81 16.54 -25.65 11.58
N LYS A 82 15.45 -24.89 11.35
CA LYS A 82 14.08 -25.41 11.24
C LYS A 82 13.51 -25.36 9.81
N PHE A 83 14.36 -25.05 8.84
CA PHE A 83 14.00 -24.92 7.42
C PHE A 83 12.73 -24.08 7.21
N GLY A 84 12.64 -22.94 7.89
CA GLY A 84 11.45 -22.14 7.90
C GLY A 84 11.69 -20.67 8.17
N THR A 85 10.62 -19.90 8.09
CA THR A 85 10.62 -18.46 8.37
C THR A 85 9.43 -18.12 9.25
N LYS A 86 9.67 -17.38 10.32
CA LYS A 86 8.61 -16.62 10.99
C LYS A 86 8.29 -15.40 10.12
N TYR A 87 7.05 -15.06 10.00
CA TYR A 87 6.62 -13.92 9.20
C TYR A 87 5.21 -13.48 9.57
N GLU A 88 4.90 -12.30 9.20
CA GLU A 88 3.53 -11.80 9.15
C GLU A 88 3.30 -11.07 7.83
N SER A 89 2.12 -11.18 7.28
CA SER A 89 1.77 -10.53 6.02
C SER A 89 0.28 -10.24 5.93
N CYS A 90 -0.02 -9.22 5.16
CA CYS A 90 -1.37 -8.80 4.83
C CYS A 90 -1.53 -8.75 3.32
N ILE A 91 -2.65 -9.27 2.81
CA ILE A 91 -3.03 -9.15 1.41
C ILE A 91 -4.40 -8.47 1.34
N VAL A 92 -4.45 -7.39 0.58
CA VAL A 92 -5.65 -6.64 0.26
C VAL A 92 -6.02 -6.86 -1.19
N GLN A 93 -7.32 -7.02 -1.46
CA GLN A 93 -7.88 -6.89 -2.80
C GLN A 93 -8.82 -5.69 -2.79
N GLY A 94 -8.80 -4.90 -3.84
CA GLY A 94 -9.62 -3.70 -3.91
C GLY A 94 -9.61 -3.07 -5.29
N LYS A 95 -10.11 -1.84 -5.33
CA LYS A 95 -10.16 -1.01 -6.53
C LYS A 95 -9.45 0.31 -6.30
N ALA A 96 -8.62 0.69 -7.25
CA ALA A 96 -7.91 1.96 -7.24
C ALA A 96 -8.67 3.03 -8.02
N SER A 97 -8.68 4.23 -7.47
CA SER A 97 -9.19 5.44 -8.13
C SER A 97 -8.32 6.65 -7.79
N GLU A 98 -8.25 7.62 -8.67
CA GLU A 98 -7.46 8.83 -8.42
C GLU A 98 -8.17 9.78 -7.46
N SER A 99 -7.40 10.39 -6.57
CA SER A 99 -7.86 11.38 -5.59
C SER A 99 -7.38 12.77 -5.97
N PHE A 100 -8.27 13.77 -5.81
CA PHE A 100 -8.05 15.16 -6.20
C PHE A 100 -8.33 16.13 -5.05
N GLY A 101 -7.94 17.38 -5.23
CA GLY A 101 -8.32 18.49 -4.35
C GLY A 101 -7.90 18.28 -2.90
N LYS A 102 -8.84 18.46 -1.98
CA LYS A 102 -8.61 18.33 -0.54
C LYS A 102 -8.17 16.93 -0.13
N GLU A 103 -8.74 15.88 -0.74
CA GLU A 103 -8.35 14.50 -0.47
C GLU A 103 -6.89 14.24 -0.85
N LYS A 104 -6.49 14.71 -2.04
CA LYS A 104 -5.08 14.64 -2.46
C LYS A 104 -4.15 15.33 -1.47
N GLN A 105 -4.49 16.53 -1.00
CA GLN A 105 -3.69 17.26 -0.01
C GLN A 105 -3.57 16.47 1.30
N LEU A 106 -4.69 15.95 1.83
CA LEU A 106 -4.68 15.13 3.04
C LEU A 106 -3.79 13.90 2.92
N VAL A 107 -3.80 13.25 1.77
CA VAL A 107 -2.96 12.08 1.51
C VAL A 107 -1.49 12.45 1.50
N LEU A 108 -1.11 13.51 0.82
CA LEU A 108 0.29 13.96 0.77
C LEU A 108 0.79 14.33 2.16
N GLU A 109 -0.02 15.01 2.98
CA GLU A 109 0.28 15.29 4.38
C GLU A 109 0.35 14.00 5.23
N GLY A 110 -0.53 13.03 4.98
CA GLY A 110 -0.51 11.71 5.62
C GLY A 110 0.76 10.93 5.35
N LEU A 111 1.29 11.01 4.13
CA LEU A 111 2.58 10.41 3.76
C LEU A 111 3.75 11.10 4.49
N ILE A 112 3.73 12.43 4.59
CA ILE A 112 4.73 13.16 5.39
C ILE A 112 4.65 12.75 6.86
N ASN A 113 3.46 12.66 7.43
CA ASN A 113 3.28 12.23 8.82
C ASN A 113 3.79 10.81 9.08
N LYS A 114 3.63 9.91 8.13
CA LYS A 114 4.10 8.52 8.28
C LYS A 114 5.61 8.38 8.14
N TYR A 115 6.21 9.05 7.15
CA TYR A 115 7.61 8.82 6.77
C TYR A 115 8.58 9.93 7.21
N SER A 116 8.07 11.11 7.50
CA SER A 116 8.90 12.30 7.74
C SER A 116 8.27 13.22 8.79
N LYS A 117 7.67 12.65 9.83
CA LYS A 117 6.91 13.37 10.86
C LYS A 117 7.69 14.54 11.49
N ASP A 118 8.97 14.32 11.79
CA ASP A 118 9.82 15.32 12.42
C ASP A 118 10.19 16.48 11.47
N PHE A 119 9.90 16.34 10.18
CA PHE A 119 10.16 17.34 9.14
C PHE A 119 8.86 17.85 8.48
N PHE A 120 7.76 17.80 9.22
CA PHE A 120 6.43 18.14 8.67
C PHE A 120 6.35 19.52 8.05
N PRO A 121 6.91 20.62 8.65
CA PRO A 121 6.90 21.93 8.02
C PRO A 121 7.63 21.99 6.68
N ASP A 122 8.78 21.33 6.57
CA ASP A 122 9.53 21.19 5.32
C ASP A 122 8.74 20.36 4.30
N GLY A 123 8.05 19.34 4.78
CA GLY A 123 7.16 18.50 3.98
C GLY A 123 6.02 19.28 3.34
N LEU A 124 5.40 20.23 4.05
CA LEU A 124 4.38 21.12 3.48
C LEU A 124 4.91 21.98 2.35
N GLU A 125 6.11 22.52 2.46
CA GLU A 125 6.76 23.26 1.39
C GLU A 125 7.10 22.36 0.19
N TYR A 126 7.53 21.14 0.45
CA TYR A 126 7.79 20.14 -0.59
C TYR A 126 6.51 19.79 -1.37
N ILE A 127 5.38 19.62 -0.68
CA ILE A 127 4.07 19.37 -1.30
C ILE A 127 3.69 20.54 -2.21
N LYS A 128 3.83 21.78 -1.76
CA LYS A 128 3.54 22.98 -2.58
C LYS A 128 4.30 23.00 -3.91
N LYS A 129 5.57 22.56 -3.87
CA LYS A 129 6.42 22.53 -5.08
C LYS A 129 6.06 21.42 -6.05
N LEU A 130 5.63 20.26 -5.56
CA LEU A 130 5.54 19.04 -6.35
C LEU A 130 4.13 18.49 -6.53
N LYS A 131 3.11 19.02 -5.85
CA LYS A 131 1.75 18.48 -5.94
C LYS A 131 1.19 18.40 -7.38
N ASP A 132 1.53 19.37 -8.22
CA ASP A 132 1.08 19.42 -9.61
C ASP A 132 1.84 18.43 -10.53
N LYS A 133 2.96 17.89 -10.04
CA LYS A 133 3.76 16.86 -10.70
C LYS A 133 3.55 15.45 -10.09
N THR A 134 2.56 15.33 -9.21
CA THR A 134 2.29 14.12 -8.46
C THR A 134 0.83 13.75 -8.59
N ARG A 135 0.54 12.47 -8.81
CA ARG A 135 -0.81 11.90 -8.75
C ARG A 135 -0.96 11.09 -7.47
N VAL A 136 -2.16 11.08 -6.92
CA VAL A 136 -2.52 10.31 -5.72
C VAL A 136 -3.64 9.36 -6.06
N PHE A 137 -3.52 8.12 -5.61
CA PHE A 137 -4.54 7.08 -5.80
C PHE A 137 -5.00 6.54 -4.46
N LYS A 138 -6.29 6.22 -4.41
CA LYS A 138 -6.96 5.54 -3.31
C LYS A 138 -7.23 4.09 -3.71
N ILE A 139 -6.92 3.16 -2.82
CA ILE A 139 -7.39 1.77 -2.92
C ILE A 139 -8.52 1.58 -1.92
N LEU A 140 -9.73 1.37 -2.43
CA LEU A 140 -10.86 0.94 -1.64
C LEU A 140 -10.72 -0.54 -1.35
N ILE A 141 -10.64 -0.91 -0.07
CA ILE A 141 -10.45 -2.30 0.37
C ILE A 141 -11.77 -3.05 0.24
N GLU A 142 -11.81 -4.07 -0.62
CA GLU A 142 -12.96 -4.96 -0.79
C GLU A 142 -12.81 -6.23 0.06
N SER A 143 -11.59 -6.73 0.18
CA SER A 143 -11.25 -7.83 1.09
C SER A 143 -9.84 -7.71 1.62
N ILE A 144 -9.64 -8.22 2.83
CA ILE A 144 -8.35 -8.22 3.51
C ILE A 144 -8.15 -9.57 4.20
N SER A 145 -6.94 -10.08 4.15
CA SER A 145 -6.56 -11.30 4.86
C SER A 145 -5.12 -11.22 5.36
N GLY A 146 -4.91 -11.67 6.58
CA GLY A 146 -3.60 -11.72 7.20
C GLY A 146 -3.16 -13.13 7.56
N LYS A 147 -1.85 -13.33 7.56
CA LYS A 147 -1.19 -14.55 8.01
C LYS A 147 0.01 -14.22 8.88
N ALA A 148 0.21 -15.06 9.89
CA ALA A 148 1.44 -15.04 10.68
C ALA A 148 1.92 -16.46 10.98
N ARG A 149 3.23 -16.62 11.05
CA ARG A 149 3.94 -17.71 11.70
C ARG A 149 4.87 -17.08 12.74
N ARG A 150 4.46 -17.18 13.99
CA ARG A 150 5.19 -16.60 15.14
C ARG A 150 6.06 -17.63 15.85
#